data_03d8873a11121146cd4770e35453e4ea
#
_entry.id   03d8873a11121146cd4770e35453e4ea
#
_cell.length_a   1.000
_cell.length_b   1.000
_cell.length_c   1.000
_cell.angle_alpha   90.00
_cell.angle_beta   90.00
_cell.angle_gamma   90.00
#
_symmetry.space_group_name_H-M   'P 1'
#
loop_
_entity.id
_entity.type
_entity.pdbx_description
1 polymer ?
#
loop_
_entity_poly.entity_id
_entity_poly.type
_entity_poly.pdbx_seq_one_letter_code
_entity_poly.pdbx_strand_id
1 'polypeptide(L)'
;MSELEPAAQRADDAAEMAALAETHCLSSRGAHATKPPFSYLHAFFRAMQEPYEPGTREDGYVVLAVAQNFLTVDTVQRRLALAMRSAQPETTAGYDNMRGSDRLRRALAAHMKRVLAPNHADGAIDPDRLCVSAGAGAVIDNLFMTITSPGDGVLIPAPYYPAFDNDLRVRNGVRAIPVAGADAESLPTGPALDRAVEEAAARLTGVRALLLTNPSNPLGVVYAKRSMLCAARWALREGMHVVVDEVYASSEYYDVGPFVSALEWTPEDVLGENPADAADVDADAGGGSSWTLEDARRAMATRLHVVYGLSKDFCASGYRVGVLSTRNEQIVRAMDNVAYFCCVPGPMQFAVAEVLEDEGWVDAFLEENSANLRDAHAALTAILAEGNVPVVPSSAGMFVWVDLSAHMKAPTWEEEKRLWTACFEDEKTRLLMTPGRDCRHNKPGCFRMCFAAVKREALEVAARRLVDLLKRYE
;
A
#
# COMPACT_ATOMS: atom_id res chain seq x y z
N MET A 1 -0.74 1.00 -23.68
CA MET A 1 -0.29 -0.36 -24.02
C MET A 1 0.87 -0.67 -23.10
N SER A 2 0.64 -1.28 -21.94
CA SER A 2 1.73 -1.79 -21.10
C SER A 2 2.36 -2.94 -21.85
N GLU A 3 3.56 -2.80 -22.33
CA GLU A 3 4.39 -3.93 -22.74
C GLU A 3 4.62 -4.81 -21.50
N LEU A 4 3.70 -5.73 -21.28
CA LEU A 4 3.99 -6.93 -20.53
C LEU A 4 5.24 -7.53 -21.15
N GLU A 5 6.22 -7.92 -20.36
CA GLU A 5 7.50 -8.48 -20.81
C GLU A 5 7.34 -9.35 -22.04
N PRO A 6 8.17 -9.16 -23.08
CA PRO A 6 8.07 -9.92 -24.32
C PRO A 6 7.97 -11.42 -24.05
N ALA A 7 7.21 -12.14 -24.84
CA ALA A 7 7.00 -13.60 -24.64
C ALA A 7 8.33 -14.37 -24.59
N ALA A 8 9.37 -13.91 -25.34
CA ALA A 8 10.72 -14.43 -25.29
C ALA A 8 11.37 -14.27 -23.91
N GLN A 9 11.29 -13.10 -23.31
CA GLN A 9 11.88 -12.84 -21.99
C GLN A 9 11.22 -13.67 -20.88
N ARG A 10 9.91 -13.92 -20.98
CA ARG A 10 9.20 -14.81 -20.05
C ARG A 10 9.59 -16.28 -20.21
N ALA A 11 9.88 -16.72 -21.43
CA ALA A 11 10.35 -18.08 -21.70
C ALA A 11 11.76 -18.27 -21.13
N ASP A 12 12.65 -17.27 -21.29
CA ASP A 12 13.98 -17.27 -20.74
C ASP A 12 13.97 -17.27 -19.19
N ASP A 13 13.11 -16.44 -18.59
CA ASP A 13 12.87 -16.38 -17.14
C ASP A 13 12.37 -17.74 -16.59
N ALA A 14 11.44 -18.39 -17.30
CA ALA A 14 10.92 -19.69 -16.89
C ALA A 14 11.98 -20.79 -16.99
N ALA A 15 12.82 -20.78 -18.04
CA ALA A 15 13.93 -21.71 -18.22
C ALA A 15 15.01 -21.51 -17.14
N GLU A 16 15.35 -20.25 -16.84
CA GLU A 16 16.27 -19.90 -15.76
C GLU A 16 15.79 -20.42 -14.41
N MET A 17 14.50 -20.19 -14.07
CA MET A 17 13.93 -20.65 -12.81
C MET A 17 13.85 -22.18 -12.74
N ALA A 18 13.62 -22.87 -13.85
CA ALA A 18 13.62 -24.34 -13.90
C ALA A 18 15.05 -24.89 -13.65
N ALA A 19 16.04 -24.32 -14.30
CA ALA A 19 17.45 -24.69 -14.10
C ALA A 19 17.90 -24.42 -12.66
N LEU A 20 17.52 -23.28 -12.07
CA LEU A 20 17.80 -22.93 -10.68
C LEU A 20 17.14 -23.94 -9.71
N ALA A 21 15.91 -24.30 -9.98
CA ALA A 21 15.16 -25.27 -9.17
C ALA A 21 15.87 -26.65 -9.18
N GLU A 22 16.28 -27.13 -10.36
CA GLU A 22 16.99 -28.39 -10.50
C GLU A 22 18.36 -28.36 -9.83
N THR A 23 19.18 -27.35 -10.13
CA THR A 23 20.56 -27.22 -9.60
C THR A 23 20.61 -27.13 -8.09
N HIS A 24 19.64 -26.47 -7.45
CA HIS A 24 19.62 -26.20 -6.01
C HIS A 24 18.56 -27.00 -5.25
N CYS A 25 17.97 -28.00 -5.87
CA CYS A 25 16.93 -28.86 -5.26
C CYS A 25 15.76 -28.07 -4.66
N LEU A 26 15.34 -26.99 -5.32
CA LEU A 26 14.23 -26.15 -4.90
C LEU A 26 12.93 -26.60 -5.59
N SER A 27 11.79 -26.33 -4.96
CA SER A 27 10.54 -26.34 -5.69
C SER A 27 10.49 -25.18 -6.69
N SER A 28 9.68 -25.29 -7.74
CA SER A 28 9.50 -24.20 -8.71
C SER A 28 9.11 -22.87 -8.00
N ARG A 29 8.26 -22.92 -7.00
CA ARG A 29 7.88 -21.77 -6.16
C ARG A 29 9.07 -21.25 -5.35
N GLY A 30 9.88 -22.15 -4.78
CA GLY A 30 11.11 -21.80 -4.07
C GLY A 30 12.12 -21.09 -4.96
N ALA A 31 12.31 -21.56 -6.19
CA ALA A 31 13.18 -20.90 -7.16
C ALA A 31 12.67 -19.47 -7.50
N HIS A 32 11.39 -19.29 -7.73
CA HIS A 32 10.81 -17.95 -7.93
C HIS A 32 10.97 -17.03 -6.72
N ALA A 33 10.95 -17.57 -5.50
CA ALA A 33 11.13 -16.79 -4.28
C ALA A 33 12.58 -16.30 -4.06
N THR A 34 13.56 -16.78 -4.84
CA THR A 34 14.94 -16.25 -4.80
C THR A 34 15.09 -14.92 -5.53
N LYS A 35 14.15 -14.56 -6.41
CA LYS A 35 14.18 -13.26 -7.09
C LYS A 35 13.92 -12.13 -6.09
N PRO A 36 14.71 -11.04 -6.14
CA PRO A 36 14.46 -9.89 -5.26
C PRO A 36 13.07 -9.28 -5.54
N PRO A 37 12.38 -8.80 -4.50
CA PRO A 37 11.04 -8.23 -4.64
C PRO A 37 11.01 -6.89 -5.39
N PHE A 38 12.15 -6.18 -5.46
CA PHE A 38 12.28 -4.86 -6.08
C PHE A 38 13.55 -4.78 -6.91
N SER A 39 13.51 -4.05 -8.02
CA SER A 39 14.67 -3.83 -8.89
C SER A 39 15.83 -3.12 -8.15
N TYR A 40 15.49 -2.28 -7.17
CA TYR A 40 16.43 -1.46 -6.40
C TYR A 40 16.88 -2.10 -5.06
N LEU A 41 16.56 -3.38 -4.78
CA LEU A 41 16.87 -3.98 -3.47
C LEU A 41 18.39 -4.02 -3.18
N HIS A 42 19.22 -4.34 -4.18
CA HIS A 42 20.68 -4.32 -4.02
C HIS A 42 21.22 -2.92 -3.75
N ALA A 43 20.67 -1.91 -4.44
CA ALA A 43 21.01 -0.51 -4.20
C ALA A 43 20.61 -0.07 -2.78
N PHE A 44 19.46 -0.54 -2.29
CA PHE A 44 19.03 -0.29 -0.90
C PHE A 44 20.05 -0.84 0.11
N PHE A 45 20.46 -2.10 0.00
CA PHE A 45 21.42 -2.67 0.93
C PHE A 45 22.79 -1.99 0.85
N ARG A 46 23.23 -1.57 -0.34
CA ARG A 46 24.46 -0.79 -0.51
C ARG A 46 24.34 0.59 0.15
N ALA A 47 23.22 1.30 -0.06
CA ALA A 47 23.00 2.60 0.55
C ALA A 47 22.97 2.53 2.09
N MET A 48 22.44 1.43 2.66
CA MET A 48 22.40 1.22 4.11
C MET A 48 23.79 0.95 4.74
N GLN A 49 24.80 0.65 3.94
CA GLN A 49 26.18 0.53 4.45
C GLN A 49 26.87 1.88 4.62
N GLU A 50 26.46 2.87 3.84
CA GLU A 50 27.02 4.23 3.84
C GLU A 50 25.90 5.29 3.91
N PRO A 51 25.03 5.26 4.94
CA PRO A 51 23.94 6.22 5.03
C PRO A 51 24.46 7.64 5.28
N TYR A 52 23.70 8.65 4.81
CA TYR A 52 23.93 10.04 5.18
C TYR A 52 23.76 10.21 6.68
N GLU A 53 24.76 10.86 7.31
CA GLU A 53 24.74 11.19 8.74
C GLU A 53 25.23 12.64 8.92
N PRO A 54 24.39 13.54 9.47
CA PRO A 54 24.79 14.92 9.68
C PRO A 54 26.06 15.05 10.52
N GLY A 55 27.02 15.82 10.03
CA GLY A 55 28.28 16.12 10.74
C GLY A 55 29.31 14.99 10.73
N THR A 56 28.97 13.75 10.31
CA THR A 56 29.88 12.60 10.30
C THR A 56 30.08 11.97 8.92
N ARG A 57 29.00 11.88 8.12
CA ARG A 57 29.03 11.33 6.75
C ARG A 57 28.11 12.13 5.86
N GLU A 58 28.51 13.34 5.53
CA GLU A 58 27.71 14.23 4.73
C GLU A 58 27.65 13.86 3.23
N ASP A 59 28.52 12.97 2.77
CA ASP A 59 28.53 12.41 1.44
C ASP A 59 27.76 11.08 1.32
N GLY A 60 27.16 10.59 2.41
CA GLY A 60 26.43 9.32 2.45
C GLY A 60 25.15 9.32 1.63
N TYR A 61 24.55 8.12 1.46
CA TYR A 61 23.31 7.92 0.72
C TYR A 61 22.09 8.40 1.51
N VAL A 62 21.19 9.12 0.85
CA VAL A 62 19.85 9.38 1.39
C VAL A 62 18.84 8.44 0.74
N VAL A 63 18.11 7.65 1.56
CA VAL A 63 17.19 6.62 1.09
C VAL A 63 15.76 7.12 1.22
N LEU A 64 15.12 7.45 0.09
CA LEU A 64 13.72 7.87 0.00
C LEU A 64 12.84 6.84 -0.73
N ALA A 65 13.36 5.63 -0.98
CA ALA A 65 12.62 4.57 -1.67
C ALA A 65 11.73 3.74 -0.73
N VAL A 66 12.01 3.72 0.57
CA VAL A 66 11.30 2.87 1.53
C VAL A 66 10.17 3.65 2.20
N ALA A 67 8.97 3.06 2.21
CA ALA A 67 7.78 3.64 2.84
C ALA A 67 7.82 3.48 4.37
N GLN A 68 8.62 4.31 5.04
CA GLN A 68 8.75 4.39 6.50
C GLN A 68 8.52 5.82 6.98
N ASN A 69 8.10 5.97 8.23
CA ASN A 69 7.96 7.28 8.86
C ASN A 69 8.89 7.36 10.07
N PHE A 70 9.94 8.17 9.94
CA PHE A 70 10.89 8.48 11.01
C PHE A 70 10.72 9.87 11.60
N LEU A 71 9.70 10.62 11.17
CA LEU A 71 9.47 11.99 11.65
C LEU A 71 9.00 11.99 13.11
N THR A 72 8.09 11.06 13.46
CA THR A 72 7.44 10.97 14.78
C THR A 72 7.78 9.66 15.52
N VAL A 73 8.76 8.89 15.02
CA VAL A 73 9.09 7.55 15.55
C VAL A 73 9.47 7.55 17.02
N ASP A 74 10.16 8.60 17.50
CA ASP A 74 10.63 8.69 18.88
C ASP A 74 9.47 8.74 19.89
N THR A 75 8.34 9.38 19.53
CA THR A 75 7.13 9.48 20.36
C THR A 75 6.47 8.12 20.52
N VAL A 76 6.23 7.41 19.39
CA VAL A 76 5.58 6.08 19.44
C VAL A 76 6.49 5.03 20.09
N GLN A 77 7.80 5.08 19.82
CA GLN A 77 8.74 4.13 20.38
C GLN A 77 8.78 4.21 21.92
N ARG A 78 8.82 5.43 22.48
CA ARG A 78 8.77 5.65 23.95
C ARG A 78 7.47 5.11 24.54
N ARG A 79 6.33 5.37 23.90
CA ARG A 79 5.00 4.94 24.38
C ARG A 79 4.85 3.42 24.35
N LEU A 80 5.25 2.76 23.26
CA LEU A 80 5.23 1.30 23.14
C LEU A 80 6.19 0.64 24.13
N ALA A 81 7.41 1.18 24.30
CA ALA A 81 8.35 0.66 25.29
C ALA A 81 7.82 0.74 26.72
N LEU A 82 7.09 1.81 27.06
CA LEU A 82 6.43 1.95 28.34
C LEU A 82 5.32 0.91 28.52
N ALA A 83 4.46 0.76 27.52
CA ALA A 83 3.38 -0.24 27.52
C ALA A 83 3.92 -1.68 27.65
N MET A 84 5.02 -2.00 26.98
CA MET A 84 5.65 -3.33 27.06
C MET A 84 6.17 -3.64 28.48
N ARG A 85 6.56 -2.63 29.26
CA ARG A 85 7.01 -2.83 30.67
C ARG A 85 5.88 -3.21 31.61
N SER A 86 4.63 -2.85 31.30
CA SER A 86 3.45 -3.20 32.10
C SER A 86 2.92 -4.60 31.78
N ALA A 87 3.41 -5.24 30.71
CA ALA A 87 2.98 -6.57 30.30
C ALA A 87 3.42 -7.62 31.34
N GLN A 88 2.44 -8.37 31.88
CA GLN A 88 2.73 -9.44 32.84
C GLN A 88 3.03 -10.74 32.07
N PRO A 89 4.04 -11.54 32.51
CA PRO A 89 4.39 -12.80 31.87
C PRO A 89 3.21 -13.77 31.73
N GLU A 90 2.33 -13.82 32.71
CA GLU A 90 1.15 -14.70 32.75
C GLU A 90 0.16 -14.38 31.61
N THR A 91 0.14 -13.13 31.14
CA THR A 91 -0.78 -12.69 30.07
C THR A 91 -0.13 -12.66 28.69
N THR A 92 1.20 -12.77 28.59
CA THR A 92 1.92 -12.56 27.34
C THR A 92 2.86 -13.69 26.94
N ALA A 93 3.24 -14.59 27.85
CA ALA A 93 4.18 -15.68 27.59
C ALA A 93 3.50 -16.94 27.04
N GLY A 94 2.21 -17.12 27.30
CA GLY A 94 1.42 -18.26 26.83
C GLY A 94 0.88 -18.06 25.41
N TYR A 95 0.39 -19.15 24.83
CA TYR A 95 -0.40 -19.05 23.59
C TYR A 95 -1.74 -18.37 23.87
N ASP A 96 -2.12 -17.46 23.00
CA ASP A 96 -3.43 -16.80 22.96
C ASP A 96 -4.05 -17.04 21.57
N ASN A 97 -5.15 -16.37 21.26
CA ASN A 97 -5.77 -16.44 19.95
C ASN A 97 -4.79 -15.92 18.88
N MET A 98 -4.42 -16.81 17.94
CA MET A 98 -3.42 -16.50 16.91
C MET A 98 -3.87 -15.41 15.94
N ARG A 99 -5.20 -15.25 15.78
CA ARG A 99 -5.84 -14.18 15.01
C ARG A 99 -5.83 -12.82 15.73
N GLY A 100 -5.20 -12.73 16.88
CA GLY A 100 -5.16 -11.57 17.76
C GLY A 100 -5.97 -11.80 19.04
N SER A 101 -5.38 -11.42 20.16
CA SER A 101 -6.03 -11.49 21.47
C SER A 101 -7.33 -10.67 21.47
N ASP A 102 -8.24 -11.06 22.31
CA ASP A 102 -9.55 -10.43 22.45
C ASP A 102 -9.43 -8.93 22.80
N ARG A 103 -8.47 -8.62 23.73
CA ARG A 103 -8.18 -7.23 24.09
C ARG A 103 -7.69 -6.43 22.89
N LEU A 104 -6.73 -6.96 22.12
CA LEU A 104 -6.20 -6.26 20.95
C LEU A 104 -7.27 -6.04 19.88
N ARG A 105 -8.09 -7.05 19.58
CA ARG A 105 -9.16 -6.92 18.57
C ARG A 105 -10.20 -5.91 18.99
N ARG A 106 -10.57 -5.84 20.29
CA ARG A 106 -11.46 -4.79 20.81
C ARG A 106 -10.86 -3.40 20.74
N ALA A 107 -9.57 -3.24 21.10
CA ALA A 107 -8.88 -1.98 21.00
C ALA A 107 -8.77 -1.49 19.55
N LEU A 108 -8.45 -2.40 18.62
CA LEU A 108 -8.44 -2.09 17.17
C LEU A 108 -9.82 -1.73 16.65
N ALA A 109 -10.88 -2.47 17.04
CA ALA A 109 -12.25 -2.18 16.63
C ALA A 109 -12.70 -0.79 17.10
N ALA A 110 -12.41 -0.43 18.35
CA ALA A 110 -12.70 0.89 18.91
C ALA A 110 -11.93 2.00 18.19
N HIS A 111 -10.63 1.80 17.97
CA HIS A 111 -9.78 2.74 17.23
C HIS A 111 -10.27 2.94 15.79
N MET A 112 -10.48 1.86 15.04
CA MET A 112 -10.96 1.91 13.65
C MET A 112 -12.33 2.58 13.57
N LYS A 113 -13.24 2.30 14.51
CA LYS A 113 -14.54 2.99 14.56
C LYS A 113 -14.39 4.48 14.83
N ARG A 114 -13.54 4.86 15.80
CA ARG A 114 -13.38 6.26 16.19
C ARG A 114 -12.64 7.10 15.17
N VAL A 115 -11.57 6.55 14.58
CA VAL A 115 -10.62 7.31 13.77
C VAL A 115 -10.85 7.11 12.27
N LEU A 116 -11.07 5.87 11.82
CA LEU A 116 -11.20 5.56 10.39
C LEU A 116 -12.64 5.65 9.90
N ALA A 117 -13.60 5.22 10.71
CA ALA A 117 -14.98 5.06 10.29
C ALA A 117 -15.97 5.66 11.31
N PRO A 118 -15.87 6.97 11.64
CA PRO A 118 -16.74 7.60 12.65
C PRO A 118 -18.22 7.50 12.29
N ASN A 119 -18.56 7.39 11.00
CA ASN A 119 -19.95 7.27 10.52
C ASN A 119 -20.37 5.83 10.17
N HIS A 120 -19.64 4.81 10.67
CA HIS A 120 -19.98 3.41 10.41
C HIS A 120 -21.45 3.10 10.78
N ALA A 121 -22.20 2.52 9.85
CA ALA A 121 -23.65 2.40 9.91
C ALA A 121 -24.16 1.59 11.11
N ASP A 122 -23.44 0.52 11.48
CA ASP A 122 -23.81 -0.37 12.60
C ASP A 122 -23.41 0.20 13.98
N GLY A 123 -22.89 1.43 14.05
CA GLY A 123 -22.47 2.09 15.28
C GLY A 123 -21.20 1.55 15.93
N ALA A 124 -20.77 0.31 15.62
CA ALA A 124 -19.55 -0.33 16.11
C ALA A 124 -18.93 -1.24 15.07
N ILE A 125 -17.62 -1.45 15.14
CA ILE A 125 -16.92 -2.50 14.38
C ILE A 125 -16.86 -3.74 15.27
N ASP A 126 -17.33 -4.87 14.73
CA ASP A 126 -17.33 -6.14 15.44
C ASP A 126 -15.89 -6.69 15.57
N PRO A 127 -15.31 -6.80 16.78
CA PRO A 127 -13.97 -7.33 16.98
C PRO A 127 -13.82 -8.81 16.53
N ASP A 128 -14.93 -9.57 16.44
CA ASP A 128 -14.89 -10.94 15.94
C ASP A 128 -14.77 -11.02 14.41
N ARG A 129 -14.94 -9.93 13.74
CA ARG A 129 -14.70 -9.73 12.29
C ARG A 129 -13.29 -9.27 11.97
N LEU A 130 -12.44 -9.06 12.99
CA LEU A 130 -11.06 -8.64 12.82
C LEU A 130 -10.10 -9.83 12.87
N CYS A 131 -9.15 -9.86 11.92
CA CYS A 131 -8.06 -10.84 11.87
C CYS A 131 -6.73 -10.09 11.87
N VAL A 132 -5.97 -10.21 12.96
CA VAL A 132 -4.68 -9.54 13.13
C VAL A 132 -3.56 -10.45 12.64
N SER A 133 -2.59 -9.89 11.92
CA SER A 133 -1.41 -10.59 11.40
C SER A 133 -0.15 -9.74 11.51
N ALA A 134 1.00 -10.35 11.26
CA ALA A 134 2.31 -9.70 11.32
C ALA A 134 2.51 -8.63 10.22
N GLY A 135 1.70 -7.57 10.27
CA GLY A 135 1.66 -6.43 9.35
C GLY A 135 0.70 -6.63 8.17
N ALA A 136 0.37 -5.54 7.49
CA ALA A 136 -0.58 -5.53 6.37
C ALA A 136 -0.15 -6.46 5.21
N GLY A 137 1.16 -6.63 4.95
CA GLY A 137 1.64 -7.58 3.95
C GLY A 137 1.25 -9.02 4.27
N ALA A 138 1.34 -9.45 5.55
CA ALA A 138 0.87 -10.78 5.95
C ALA A 138 -0.66 -10.90 5.90
N VAL A 139 -1.39 -9.81 6.18
CA VAL A 139 -2.85 -9.78 6.00
C VAL A 139 -3.22 -10.00 4.54
N ILE A 140 -2.59 -9.27 3.62
CA ILE A 140 -2.81 -9.36 2.17
C ILE A 140 -2.47 -10.76 1.65
N ASP A 141 -1.27 -11.26 1.96
CA ASP A 141 -0.83 -12.59 1.55
C ASP A 141 -1.81 -13.70 1.98
N ASN A 142 -2.23 -13.70 3.25
CA ASN A 142 -3.17 -14.70 3.77
C ASN A 142 -4.60 -14.53 3.23
N LEU A 143 -5.06 -13.27 3.06
CA LEU A 143 -6.36 -13.03 2.45
C LEU A 143 -6.39 -13.56 1.02
N PHE A 144 -5.38 -13.24 0.21
CA PHE A 144 -5.33 -13.72 -1.18
C PHE A 144 -5.12 -15.23 -1.28
N MET A 145 -4.39 -15.85 -0.33
CA MET A 145 -4.37 -17.32 -0.22
C MET A 145 -5.79 -17.91 0.00
N THR A 146 -6.65 -17.17 0.68
CA THR A 146 -8.00 -17.63 1.03
C THR A 146 -9.00 -17.43 -0.12
N ILE A 147 -8.88 -16.34 -0.89
CA ILE A 147 -9.88 -15.93 -1.89
C ILE A 147 -9.47 -16.20 -3.34
N THR A 148 -8.25 -16.66 -3.58
CA THR A 148 -7.72 -16.94 -4.92
C THR A 148 -7.09 -18.33 -4.98
N SER A 149 -6.84 -18.78 -6.23
CA SER A 149 -6.07 -19.98 -6.55
C SER A 149 -4.82 -19.62 -7.36
N PRO A 150 -3.77 -20.46 -7.36
CA PRO A 150 -2.61 -20.24 -8.22
C PRO A 150 -3.03 -20.09 -9.70
N GLY A 151 -2.52 -19.04 -10.35
CA GLY A 151 -2.88 -18.68 -11.72
C GLY A 151 -4.00 -17.65 -11.84
N ASP A 152 -4.71 -17.34 -10.76
CA ASP A 152 -5.69 -16.24 -10.76
C ASP A 152 -5.02 -14.88 -10.83
N GLY A 153 -5.79 -13.86 -11.24
CA GLY A 153 -5.40 -12.48 -11.34
C GLY A 153 -6.12 -11.56 -10.35
N VAL A 154 -5.43 -10.48 -9.99
CA VAL A 154 -5.95 -9.38 -9.17
C VAL A 154 -5.71 -8.07 -9.90
N LEU A 155 -6.79 -7.34 -10.19
CA LEU A 155 -6.72 -6.00 -10.79
C LEU A 155 -6.22 -5.00 -9.75
N ILE A 156 -5.29 -4.14 -10.15
CA ILE A 156 -4.76 -3.07 -9.29
C ILE A 156 -4.63 -1.80 -10.13
N PRO A 157 -5.33 -0.70 -9.78
CA PRO A 157 -5.13 0.59 -10.43
C PRO A 157 -3.67 1.04 -10.36
N ALA A 158 -3.07 1.34 -11.50
CA ALA A 158 -1.67 1.72 -11.63
C ALA A 158 -1.50 3.23 -11.90
N PRO A 159 -0.50 3.89 -11.25
CA PRO A 159 0.59 3.29 -10.48
C PRO A 159 0.18 2.81 -9.09
N TYR A 160 0.86 1.75 -8.58
CA TYR A 160 0.57 1.18 -7.28
C TYR A 160 1.82 0.79 -6.47
N TYR A 161 1.62 0.34 -5.24
CA TYR A 161 2.69 -0.10 -4.34
C TYR A 161 3.45 -1.31 -4.90
N PRO A 162 4.78 -1.20 -5.17
CA PRO A 162 5.54 -2.24 -5.87
C PRO A 162 5.51 -3.63 -5.23
N ALA A 163 5.37 -3.71 -3.91
CA ALA A 163 5.40 -5.00 -3.23
C ALA A 163 4.16 -5.86 -3.47
N PHE A 164 3.05 -5.31 -3.95
CA PHE A 164 1.87 -6.10 -4.27
C PHE A 164 2.15 -7.20 -5.28
N ASP A 165 3.04 -6.97 -6.25
CA ASP A 165 3.47 -8.01 -7.19
C ASP A 165 4.07 -9.21 -6.47
N ASN A 166 4.91 -8.97 -5.46
CA ASN A 166 5.56 -10.01 -4.68
C ASN A 166 4.61 -10.65 -3.66
N ASP A 167 3.81 -9.83 -2.96
CA ASP A 167 2.87 -10.27 -1.94
C ASP A 167 1.82 -11.23 -2.53
N LEU A 168 1.37 -10.99 -3.77
CA LEU A 168 0.43 -11.85 -4.48
C LEU A 168 1.11 -13.11 -5.05
N ARG A 169 2.34 -12.99 -5.55
CA ARG A 169 2.97 -14.03 -6.36
C ARG A 169 3.68 -15.10 -5.55
N VAL A 170 4.49 -14.71 -4.55
CA VAL A 170 5.52 -15.61 -3.97
C VAL A 170 4.91 -16.85 -3.31
N ARG A 171 3.90 -16.68 -2.49
CA ARG A 171 3.22 -17.81 -1.83
C ARG A 171 2.02 -18.31 -2.61
N ASN A 172 1.23 -17.40 -3.15
CA ASN A 172 -0.09 -17.68 -3.70
C ASN A 172 -0.08 -18.00 -5.18
N GLY A 173 0.98 -17.65 -5.92
CA GLY A 173 1.05 -17.84 -7.36
C GLY A 173 0.02 -17.01 -8.14
N VAL A 174 -0.45 -15.91 -7.53
CA VAL A 174 -1.43 -14.98 -8.07
C VAL A 174 -0.72 -13.88 -8.84
N ARG A 175 -1.35 -13.34 -9.86
CA ARG A 175 -0.78 -12.30 -10.73
C ARG A 175 -1.44 -10.95 -10.48
N ALA A 176 -0.64 -9.94 -10.19
CA ALA A 176 -1.07 -8.56 -10.26
C ALA A 176 -1.32 -8.16 -11.73
N ILE A 177 -2.45 -7.53 -11.99
CA ILE A 177 -2.84 -7.01 -13.30
C ILE A 177 -2.93 -5.50 -13.16
N PRO A 178 -1.92 -4.74 -13.62
CA PRO A 178 -1.97 -3.28 -13.56
C PRO A 178 -3.05 -2.74 -14.51
N VAL A 179 -3.95 -1.93 -13.97
CA VAL A 179 -4.98 -1.23 -14.74
C VAL A 179 -4.57 0.24 -14.88
N ALA A 180 -4.23 0.64 -16.08
CA ALA A 180 -3.83 2.02 -16.36
C ALA A 180 -5.01 2.99 -16.20
N GLY A 181 -4.72 4.24 -15.78
CA GLY A 181 -5.70 5.32 -15.71
C GLY A 181 -5.95 5.83 -14.29
N ALA A 182 -5.26 5.32 -13.27
CA ALA A 182 -5.24 6.00 -11.99
C ALA A 182 -4.33 7.24 -12.05
N ASP A 183 -4.84 8.35 -11.58
CA ASP A 183 -4.14 9.64 -11.46
C ASP A 183 -4.41 10.31 -10.11
N ALA A 184 -4.15 11.61 -9.98
CA ALA A 184 -4.35 12.33 -8.74
C ALA A 184 -5.84 12.54 -8.38
N GLU A 185 -6.75 12.41 -9.32
CA GLU A 185 -8.17 12.77 -9.16
C GLU A 185 -9.09 11.55 -9.18
N SER A 186 -8.73 10.51 -9.94
CA SER A 186 -9.62 9.41 -10.24
C SER A 186 -8.95 8.04 -10.36
N LEU A 187 -9.77 7.00 -10.16
CA LEU A 187 -9.46 5.61 -10.42
C LEU A 187 -9.96 5.19 -11.82
N PRO A 188 -9.44 4.10 -12.40
CA PRO A 188 -9.96 3.53 -13.63
C PRO A 188 -11.46 3.19 -13.53
N THR A 189 -12.21 3.53 -14.57
CA THR A 189 -13.64 3.22 -14.68
C THR A 189 -13.91 1.84 -15.28
N GLY A 190 -15.18 1.42 -15.33
CA GLY A 190 -15.62 0.12 -15.88
C GLY A 190 -14.97 -0.26 -17.21
N PRO A 191 -14.99 0.58 -18.26
CA PRO A 191 -14.39 0.26 -19.55
C PRO A 191 -12.89 -0.01 -19.52
N ALA A 192 -12.14 0.59 -18.58
CA ALA A 192 -10.72 0.29 -18.41
C ALA A 192 -10.50 -1.04 -17.67
N LEU A 193 -11.36 -1.32 -16.69
CA LEU A 193 -11.36 -2.58 -15.94
C LEU A 193 -11.78 -3.76 -16.86
N ASP A 194 -12.81 -3.60 -17.70
CA ASP A 194 -13.25 -4.60 -18.69
C ASP A 194 -12.11 -4.97 -19.64
N ARG A 195 -11.46 -3.99 -20.24
CA ARG A 195 -10.28 -4.22 -21.10
C ARG A 195 -9.17 -4.97 -20.39
N ALA A 196 -8.89 -4.65 -19.14
CA ALA A 196 -7.86 -5.33 -18.38
C ALA A 196 -8.22 -6.81 -18.11
N VAL A 197 -9.50 -7.11 -17.87
CA VAL A 197 -10.00 -8.49 -17.75
C VAL A 197 -9.87 -9.23 -19.08
N GLU A 198 -10.31 -8.63 -20.18
CA GLU A 198 -10.22 -9.22 -21.53
C GLU A 198 -8.78 -9.52 -21.94
N GLU A 199 -7.87 -8.55 -21.74
CA GLU A 199 -6.44 -8.73 -22.04
C GLU A 199 -5.79 -9.82 -21.17
N ALA A 200 -6.27 -9.98 -19.94
CA ALA A 200 -5.78 -10.98 -19.02
C ALA A 200 -6.35 -12.40 -19.28
N ALA A 201 -7.55 -12.50 -19.83
CA ALA A 201 -8.32 -13.75 -19.95
C ALA A 201 -7.55 -14.89 -20.65
N ALA A 202 -6.74 -14.58 -21.65
CA ALA A 202 -5.93 -15.57 -22.37
C ALA A 202 -4.75 -16.16 -21.55
N ARG A 203 -4.46 -15.60 -20.37
CA ARG A 203 -3.23 -15.86 -19.59
C ARG A 203 -3.48 -16.31 -18.17
N LEU A 204 -4.72 -16.25 -17.70
CA LEU A 204 -5.10 -16.46 -16.31
C LEU A 204 -6.18 -17.54 -16.21
N THR A 205 -6.28 -18.16 -15.03
CA THR A 205 -7.38 -19.05 -14.68
C THR A 205 -8.68 -18.26 -14.49
N GLY A 206 -8.57 -17.04 -13.95
CA GLY A 206 -9.66 -16.09 -13.78
C GLY A 206 -9.19 -14.83 -13.09
N VAL A 207 -9.99 -13.77 -13.14
CA VAL A 207 -9.77 -12.56 -12.34
C VAL A 207 -10.70 -12.62 -11.13
N ARG A 208 -10.12 -12.51 -9.92
CA ARG A 208 -10.85 -12.78 -8.68
C ARG A 208 -11.08 -11.59 -7.79
N ALA A 209 -10.27 -10.55 -7.93
CA ALA A 209 -10.36 -9.40 -7.03
C ALA A 209 -9.89 -8.11 -7.70
N LEU A 210 -10.36 -7.01 -7.13
CA LEU A 210 -9.85 -5.65 -7.30
C LEU A 210 -9.22 -5.23 -5.97
N LEU A 211 -7.93 -4.83 -6.02
CA LEU A 211 -7.19 -4.29 -4.88
C LEU A 211 -7.03 -2.78 -5.06
N LEU A 212 -7.59 -2.01 -4.13
CA LEU A 212 -7.56 -0.55 -4.08
C LEU A 212 -6.70 -0.09 -2.91
N THR A 213 -5.99 1.03 -3.06
CA THR A 213 -5.25 1.66 -1.96
C THR A 213 -5.70 3.10 -1.79
N ASN A 214 -6.24 3.44 -0.63
CA ASN A 214 -6.69 4.80 -0.31
C ASN A 214 -6.39 5.13 1.16
N PRO A 215 -5.61 6.17 1.45
CA PRO A 215 -4.87 7.07 0.53
C PRO A 215 -3.83 6.34 -0.33
N SER A 216 -3.59 6.89 -1.52
CA SER A 216 -2.82 6.22 -2.58
C SER A 216 -1.32 6.14 -2.28
N ASN A 217 -0.74 4.99 -2.55
CA ASN A 217 0.69 4.79 -2.75
C ASN A 217 0.89 4.32 -4.21
N PRO A 218 1.57 5.09 -5.07
CA PRO A 218 2.63 6.08 -4.75
C PRO A 218 2.22 7.56 -4.78
N LEU A 219 0.99 7.90 -5.15
CA LEU A 219 0.63 9.27 -5.52
C LEU A 219 0.46 10.22 -4.31
N GLY A 220 0.17 9.68 -3.12
CA GLY A 220 -0.05 10.50 -1.93
C GLY A 220 -1.38 11.29 -1.94
N VAL A 221 -2.37 10.78 -2.64
CA VAL A 221 -3.69 11.42 -2.78
C VAL A 221 -4.77 10.64 -2.05
N VAL A 222 -5.82 11.33 -1.64
CA VAL A 222 -7.07 10.73 -1.15
C VAL A 222 -8.06 10.68 -2.30
N TYR A 223 -8.46 9.48 -2.69
CA TYR A 223 -9.53 9.33 -3.67
C TYR A 223 -10.88 9.61 -3.03
N ALA A 224 -11.69 10.41 -3.70
CA ALA A 224 -13.05 10.68 -3.27
C ALA A 224 -13.88 9.38 -3.15
N LYS A 225 -14.77 9.30 -2.16
CA LYS A 225 -15.69 8.16 -1.95
C LYS A 225 -16.33 7.70 -3.26
N ARG A 226 -16.79 8.66 -4.09
CA ARG A 226 -17.41 8.38 -5.39
C ARG A 226 -16.50 7.59 -6.33
N SER A 227 -15.23 8.00 -6.49
CA SER A 227 -14.28 7.30 -7.36
C SER A 227 -14.02 5.88 -6.88
N MET A 228 -13.83 5.70 -5.56
CA MET A 228 -13.66 4.40 -4.93
C MET A 228 -14.88 3.49 -5.14
N LEU A 229 -16.07 4.01 -4.93
CA LEU A 229 -17.32 3.27 -5.12
C LEU A 229 -17.57 2.90 -6.58
N CYS A 230 -17.20 3.74 -7.55
CA CYS A 230 -17.36 3.41 -8.97
C CYS A 230 -16.59 2.14 -9.34
N ALA A 231 -15.32 2.06 -8.99
CA ALA A 231 -14.50 0.88 -9.23
C ALA A 231 -14.98 -0.35 -8.42
N ALA A 232 -15.35 -0.14 -7.15
CA ALA A 232 -15.81 -1.22 -6.27
C ALA A 232 -17.17 -1.80 -6.72
N ARG A 233 -18.11 -0.98 -7.14
CA ARG A 233 -19.42 -1.41 -7.69
C ARG A 233 -19.23 -2.31 -8.89
N TRP A 234 -18.39 -1.89 -9.83
CA TRP A 234 -18.08 -2.70 -11.00
C TRP A 234 -17.55 -4.08 -10.57
N ALA A 235 -16.53 -4.15 -9.74
CA ALA A 235 -15.93 -5.41 -9.31
C ALA A 235 -16.91 -6.32 -8.54
N LEU A 236 -17.74 -5.74 -7.65
CA LEU A 236 -18.74 -6.51 -6.90
C LEU A 236 -19.83 -7.07 -7.81
N ARG A 237 -20.26 -6.34 -8.86
CA ARG A 237 -21.23 -6.79 -9.87
C ARG A 237 -20.66 -7.93 -10.71
N GLU A 238 -19.38 -7.87 -11.06
CA GLU A 238 -18.67 -8.94 -11.75
C GLU A 238 -18.35 -10.15 -10.84
N GLY A 239 -18.82 -10.15 -9.59
CA GLY A 239 -18.61 -11.26 -8.66
C GLY A 239 -17.22 -11.32 -8.05
N MET A 240 -16.41 -10.29 -8.22
CA MET A 240 -15.05 -10.21 -7.69
C MET A 240 -15.04 -9.77 -6.21
N HIS A 241 -13.96 -10.11 -5.51
CA HIS A 241 -13.66 -9.51 -4.21
C HIS A 241 -13.12 -8.09 -4.40
N VAL A 242 -13.48 -7.20 -3.48
CA VAL A 242 -12.90 -5.85 -3.35
C VAL A 242 -12.09 -5.82 -2.06
N VAL A 243 -10.80 -5.55 -2.18
CA VAL A 243 -9.89 -5.38 -1.06
C VAL A 243 -9.43 -3.93 -1.04
N VAL A 244 -9.66 -3.22 0.06
CA VAL A 244 -9.26 -1.82 0.22
C VAL A 244 -8.15 -1.74 1.25
N ASP A 245 -6.95 -1.35 0.80
CA ASP A 245 -5.79 -1.11 1.65
C ASP A 245 -5.83 0.34 2.15
N GLU A 246 -6.12 0.51 3.45
CA GLU A 246 -6.29 1.80 4.13
C GLU A 246 -5.16 2.07 5.13
N VAL A 247 -3.96 1.54 4.93
CA VAL A 247 -2.83 1.68 5.87
C VAL A 247 -2.36 3.14 6.08
N TYR A 248 -2.82 4.07 5.24
CA TYR A 248 -2.53 5.51 5.33
C TYR A 248 -3.74 6.35 5.78
N ALA A 249 -4.79 5.72 6.32
CA ALA A 249 -6.07 6.34 6.63
C ALA A 249 -5.99 7.56 7.57
N SER A 250 -4.97 7.61 8.44
CA SER A 250 -4.73 8.74 9.37
C SER A 250 -3.47 9.54 9.01
N SER A 251 -2.99 9.43 7.77
CA SER A 251 -1.81 10.14 7.30
C SER A 251 -2.16 11.34 6.41
N GLU A 252 -3.33 11.95 6.59
CA GLU A 252 -3.71 13.21 5.94
C GLU A 252 -2.98 14.37 6.61
N TYR A 253 -2.46 15.29 5.80
CA TYR A 253 -1.73 16.47 6.27
C TYR A 253 -2.18 17.78 5.61
N TYR A 254 -3.04 17.73 4.59
CA TYR A 254 -3.78 18.85 4.04
C TYR A 254 -5.26 18.52 3.94
N ASP A 255 -6.09 19.50 4.25
CA ASP A 255 -7.55 19.42 4.10
C ASP A 255 -7.93 19.68 2.63
N VAL A 256 -7.97 18.63 1.84
CA VAL A 256 -8.37 18.69 0.41
C VAL A 256 -9.65 17.90 0.14
N GLY A 257 -10.31 17.44 1.18
CA GLY A 257 -11.50 16.60 1.15
C GLY A 257 -11.32 15.40 2.08
N PRO A 258 -12.38 14.98 2.79
CA PRO A 258 -12.27 13.95 3.81
C PRO A 258 -11.95 12.58 3.21
N PHE A 259 -11.00 11.87 3.83
CA PHE A 259 -10.89 10.44 3.66
C PHE A 259 -12.18 9.77 4.15
N VAL A 260 -12.72 8.84 3.37
CA VAL A 260 -13.88 8.03 3.75
C VAL A 260 -13.50 6.56 3.63
N SER A 261 -13.44 5.89 4.77
CA SER A 261 -13.14 4.46 4.81
C SER A 261 -14.21 3.61 4.11
N ALA A 262 -13.79 2.52 3.48
CA ALA A 262 -14.71 1.53 2.94
C ALA A 262 -15.54 0.82 4.03
N LEU A 263 -15.16 0.95 5.29
CA LEU A 263 -15.98 0.52 6.44
C LEU A 263 -17.28 1.32 6.58
N GLU A 264 -17.33 2.56 6.06
CA GLU A 264 -18.52 3.42 6.09
C GLU A 264 -19.46 3.22 4.90
N TRP A 265 -19.05 2.42 3.90
CA TRP A 265 -19.90 2.21 2.74
C TRP A 265 -21.15 1.43 3.11
N THR A 266 -22.27 1.85 2.55
CA THR A 266 -23.58 1.21 2.76
C THR A 266 -23.99 0.41 1.51
N PRO A 267 -24.94 -0.52 1.63
CA PRO A 267 -25.50 -1.21 0.47
C PRO A 267 -26.14 -0.24 -0.55
N GLU A 268 -26.70 0.86 -0.09
CA GLU A 268 -27.26 1.93 -0.92
C GLU A 268 -26.16 2.66 -1.71
N ASP A 269 -25.03 2.93 -1.07
CA ASP A 269 -23.84 3.46 -1.76
C ASP A 269 -23.38 2.51 -2.88
N VAL A 270 -23.29 1.22 -2.58
CA VAL A 270 -22.84 0.20 -3.53
C VAL A 270 -23.89 -0.06 -4.62
N LEU A 271 -25.18 0.07 -4.32
CA LEU A 271 -26.23 -0.01 -5.33
C LEU A 271 -26.19 1.19 -6.31
N GLY A 272 -25.84 2.39 -5.82
CA GLY A 272 -25.78 3.61 -6.61
C GLY A 272 -27.09 4.39 -6.65
N GLU A 273 -27.94 4.22 -5.65
CA GLU A 273 -29.21 4.94 -5.54
C GLU A 273 -29.08 6.38 -4.99
N ASN A 274 -27.89 6.80 -4.59
CA ASN A 274 -27.67 8.14 -4.07
C ASN A 274 -27.73 9.15 -5.24
N PRO A 275 -28.63 10.17 -5.21
CA PRO A 275 -28.76 11.17 -6.29
C PRO A 275 -27.46 11.93 -6.60
N ALA A 276 -26.54 12.06 -5.64
CA ALA A 276 -25.24 12.66 -5.85
C ALA A 276 -24.33 11.80 -6.75
N ASP A 277 -24.59 10.50 -6.86
CA ASP A 277 -23.82 9.53 -7.67
C ASP A 277 -24.42 9.31 -9.06
N ALA A 278 -25.65 9.78 -9.31
CA ALA A 278 -26.40 9.49 -10.52
C ALA A 278 -25.86 10.16 -11.81
N ALA A 279 -24.97 11.15 -11.68
CA ALA A 279 -24.47 11.91 -12.81
C ALA A 279 -23.38 11.19 -13.64
N ASP A 280 -22.81 10.06 -13.15
CA ASP A 280 -21.78 9.27 -13.83
C ASP A 280 -22.06 7.75 -13.82
N VAL A 281 -23.29 7.37 -13.65
CA VAL A 281 -23.66 6.00 -13.99
C VAL A 281 -23.62 5.95 -15.51
N ASP A 282 -22.52 5.45 -16.08
CA ASP A 282 -22.46 5.12 -17.48
C ASP A 282 -23.70 4.30 -17.83
N ALA A 283 -24.56 4.88 -18.65
CA ALA A 283 -25.79 4.27 -19.13
C ALA A 283 -25.53 3.01 -20.00
N ASP A 284 -24.27 2.59 -20.10
CA ASP A 284 -23.77 1.49 -20.93
C ASP A 284 -23.31 0.26 -20.13
N ALA A 285 -23.67 0.10 -18.88
CA ALA A 285 -23.62 -1.24 -18.27
C ALA A 285 -24.75 -2.08 -18.88
N GLY A 286 -24.55 -2.43 -20.16
CA GLY A 286 -25.42 -3.29 -20.92
C GLY A 286 -25.47 -4.69 -20.30
N GLY A 287 -26.64 -5.07 -19.82
CA GLY A 287 -26.92 -6.42 -19.36
C GLY A 287 -27.98 -6.39 -18.27
N GLY A 288 -29.25 -6.48 -18.65
CA GLY A 288 -30.47 -6.46 -17.83
C GLY A 288 -30.56 -7.46 -16.69
N SER A 289 -29.68 -7.37 -15.72
CA SER A 289 -29.88 -7.94 -14.39
C SER A 289 -30.12 -6.77 -13.44
N SER A 290 -31.34 -6.68 -12.91
CA SER A 290 -31.70 -5.72 -11.89
C SER A 290 -30.97 -6.08 -10.59
N TRP A 291 -29.76 -5.55 -10.40
CA TRP A 291 -29.02 -5.69 -9.14
C TRP A 291 -29.83 -5.00 -8.05
N THR A 292 -30.18 -5.74 -7.03
CA THR A 292 -31.05 -5.27 -5.95
C THR A 292 -30.22 -4.82 -4.75
N LEU A 293 -30.86 -4.11 -3.82
CA LEU A 293 -30.25 -3.75 -2.54
C LEU A 293 -29.80 -5.01 -1.76
N GLU A 294 -30.54 -6.11 -1.87
CA GLU A 294 -30.16 -7.38 -1.24
C GLU A 294 -28.91 -7.99 -1.89
N ASP A 295 -28.75 -7.85 -3.21
CA ASP A 295 -27.53 -8.28 -3.91
C ASP A 295 -26.32 -7.45 -3.49
N ALA A 296 -26.48 -6.13 -3.36
CA ALA A 296 -25.44 -5.23 -2.86
C ALA A 296 -25.06 -5.60 -1.42
N ARG A 297 -26.04 -5.82 -0.55
CA ARG A 297 -25.83 -6.23 0.84
C ARG A 297 -25.09 -7.56 0.94
N ARG A 298 -25.49 -8.56 0.17
CA ARG A 298 -24.83 -9.87 0.09
C ARG A 298 -23.40 -9.76 -0.46
N ALA A 299 -23.19 -8.98 -1.50
CA ALA A 299 -21.87 -8.76 -2.09
C ALA A 299 -20.91 -8.11 -1.10
N MET A 300 -21.33 -7.05 -0.42
CA MET A 300 -20.53 -6.42 0.63
C MET A 300 -20.21 -7.38 1.77
N ALA A 301 -21.21 -8.15 2.24
CA ALA A 301 -21.01 -9.10 3.32
C ALA A 301 -20.02 -10.21 3.00
N THR A 302 -19.91 -10.61 1.73
CA THR A 302 -19.09 -11.75 1.33
C THR A 302 -17.80 -11.37 0.64
N ARG A 303 -17.70 -10.19 -0.01
CA ARG A 303 -16.61 -9.85 -0.92
C ARG A 303 -15.95 -8.48 -0.71
N LEU A 304 -16.42 -7.66 0.25
CA LEU A 304 -15.73 -6.41 0.64
C LEU A 304 -14.85 -6.66 1.86
N HIS A 305 -13.58 -6.26 1.77
CA HIS A 305 -12.57 -6.45 2.79
C HIS A 305 -11.73 -5.19 2.94
N VAL A 306 -11.45 -4.79 4.19
CA VAL A 306 -10.60 -3.64 4.49
C VAL A 306 -9.35 -4.09 5.22
N VAL A 307 -8.20 -3.66 4.74
CA VAL A 307 -6.89 -3.88 5.35
C VAL A 307 -6.42 -2.59 5.99
N TYR A 308 -6.02 -2.67 7.25
CA TYR A 308 -5.44 -1.56 7.98
C TYR A 308 -4.20 -2.02 8.75
N GLY A 309 -3.40 -1.10 9.28
CA GLY A 309 -2.25 -1.46 10.08
C GLY A 309 -1.51 -0.26 10.64
N LEU A 310 -0.73 -0.50 11.69
CA LEU A 310 -0.05 0.54 12.45
C LEU A 310 1.29 0.98 11.83
N SER A 311 1.72 0.31 10.76
CA SER A 311 3.04 0.53 10.16
C SER A 311 3.28 1.96 9.70
N LYS A 312 2.23 2.64 9.20
CA LYS A 312 2.32 3.95 8.57
C LYS A 312 1.82 5.06 9.49
N ASP A 313 0.56 5.00 9.88
CA ASP A 313 -0.08 6.00 10.71
C ASP A 313 0.59 6.14 12.09
N PHE A 314 1.10 5.04 12.65
CA PHE A 314 1.77 5.02 13.95
C PHE A 314 3.31 4.89 13.86
N CYS A 315 3.94 5.15 12.71
CA CYS A 315 5.41 5.02 12.57
C CYS A 315 5.95 3.65 13.05
N ALA A 316 5.13 2.60 13.02
CA ALA A 316 5.35 1.32 13.71
C ALA A 316 5.65 0.18 12.74
N SER A 317 6.33 0.46 11.61
CA SER A 317 6.61 -0.54 10.57
C SER A 317 7.34 -1.79 11.09
N GLY A 318 8.28 -1.61 12.03
CA GLY A 318 9.05 -2.69 12.64
C GLY A 318 8.27 -3.52 13.68
N TYR A 319 7.16 -3.01 14.19
CA TYR A 319 6.35 -3.69 15.21
C TYR A 319 5.37 -4.72 14.62
N ARG A 320 5.18 -4.70 13.31
CA ARG A 320 4.49 -5.73 12.55
C ARG A 320 3.05 -5.98 13.00
N VAL A 321 2.19 -4.98 13.00
CA VAL A 321 0.76 -5.13 13.31
C VAL A 321 -0.09 -4.67 12.14
N GLY A 322 -0.83 -5.60 11.57
CA GLY A 322 -1.83 -5.38 10.52
C GLY A 322 -3.13 -6.08 10.86
N VAL A 323 -4.24 -5.60 10.32
CA VAL A 323 -5.57 -6.13 10.59
C VAL A 323 -6.40 -6.17 9.32
N LEU A 324 -7.12 -7.27 9.13
CA LEU A 324 -8.20 -7.45 8.17
C LEU A 324 -9.53 -7.22 8.88
N SER A 325 -10.38 -6.39 8.30
CA SER A 325 -11.81 -6.32 8.65
C SER A 325 -12.63 -6.96 7.52
N THR A 326 -13.41 -7.99 7.83
CA THR A 326 -14.27 -8.70 6.87
C THR A 326 -15.54 -9.19 7.51
N ARG A 327 -16.66 -9.05 6.78
CA ARG A 327 -17.96 -9.60 7.22
C ARG A 327 -18.14 -11.08 6.84
N ASN A 328 -17.21 -11.65 6.05
CA ASN A 328 -17.28 -13.04 5.59
C ASN A 328 -16.74 -13.99 6.67
N GLU A 329 -17.64 -14.69 7.36
CA GLU A 329 -17.28 -15.63 8.44
C GLU A 329 -16.40 -16.80 7.97
N GLN A 330 -16.51 -17.23 6.72
CA GLN A 330 -15.67 -18.30 6.21
C GLN A 330 -14.23 -17.84 5.99
N ILE A 331 -14.05 -16.57 5.59
CA ILE A 331 -12.72 -15.96 5.52
C ILE A 331 -12.14 -15.83 6.93
N VAL A 332 -12.93 -15.38 7.91
CA VAL A 332 -12.47 -15.32 9.32
C VAL A 332 -12.01 -16.70 9.80
N ARG A 333 -12.78 -17.77 9.54
CA ARG A 333 -12.38 -19.14 9.89
C ARG A 333 -11.12 -19.63 9.16
N ALA A 334 -10.96 -19.27 7.90
CA ALA A 334 -9.74 -19.58 7.16
C ALA A 334 -8.53 -18.82 7.73
N MET A 335 -8.71 -17.53 8.04
CA MET A 335 -7.68 -16.71 8.68
C MET A 335 -7.27 -17.25 10.07
N ASP A 336 -8.19 -17.82 10.85
CA ASP A 336 -7.85 -18.48 12.11
C ASP A 336 -6.82 -19.61 11.93
N ASN A 337 -6.96 -20.40 10.87
CA ASN A 337 -6.04 -21.50 10.58
C ASN A 337 -4.65 -21.03 10.11
N VAL A 338 -4.61 -19.98 9.28
CA VAL A 338 -3.34 -19.47 8.74
C VAL A 338 -2.64 -18.51 9.68
N ALA A 339 -3.35 -17.92 10.64
CA ALA A 339 -2.82 -16.99 11.63
C ALA A 339 -1.65 -17.56 12.43
N TYR A 340 -1.64 -18.88 12.68
CA TYR A 340 -0.53 -19.56 13.36
C TYR A 340 0.85 -19.24 12.76
N PHE A 341 0.95 -19.07 11.46
CA PHE A 341 2.21 -18.82 10.75
C PHE A 341 2.65 -17.34 10.72
N CYS A 342 1.78 -16.43 11.15
CA CYS A 342 2.00 -15.00 11.03
C CYS A 342 1.38 -14.17 12.17
N CYS A 343 1.22 -14.78 13.34
CA CYS A 343 0.68 -14.12 14.52
C CYS A 343 1.60 -13.00 15.02
N VAL A 344 1.02 -11.98 15.61
CA VAL A 344 1.74 -10.93 16.32
C VAL A 344 2.18 -11.47 17.68
N PRO A 345 3.43 -11.25 18.14
CA PRO A 345 3.88 -11.71 19.45
C PRO A 345 3.03 -11.16 20.60
N GLY A 346 2.73 -11.99 21.62
CA GLY A 346 1.89 -11.63 22.75
C GLY A 346 2.25 -10.31 23.45
N PRO A 347 3.54 -10.03 23.77
CA PRO A 347 3.93 -8.76 24.36
C PRO A 347 3.60 -7.55 23.47
N MET A 348 3.71 -7.71 22.15
CA MET A 348 3.36 -6.66 21.22
C MET A 348 1.85 -6.43 21.14
N GLN A 349 1.08 -7.51 21.12
CA GLN A 349 -0.39 -7.43 21.17
C GLN A 349 -0.86 -6.66 22.40
N PHE A 350 -0.26 -6.97 23.56
CA PHE A 350 -0.55 -6.27 24.81
C PHE A 350 -0.21 -4.79 24.71
N ALA A 351 1.01 -4.44 24.28
CA ALA A 351 1.47 -3.06 24.21
C ALA A 351 0.64 -2.21 23.24
N VAL A 352 0.28 -2.77 22.09
CA VAL A 352 -0.55 -2.07 21.08
C VAL A 352 -1.96 -1.86 21.62
N ALA A 353 -2.57 -2.85 22.28
CA ALA A 353 -3.89 -2.68 22.87
C ALA A 353 -3.88 -1.55 23.92
N GLU A 354 -2.88 -1.53 24.80
CA GLU A 354 -2.74 -0.48 25.83
C GLU A 354 -2.53 0.91 25.23
N VAL A 355 -1.80 1.01 24.12
CA VAL A 355 -1.61 2.28 23.40
C VAL A 355 -2.91 2.76 22.78
N LEU A 356 -3.65 1.88 22.12
CA LEU A 356 -4.91 2.23 21.45
C LEU A 356 -6.05 2.53 22.41
N GLU A 357 -6.02 1.95 23.62
CA GLU A 357 -6.98 2.23 24.71
C GLU A 357 -6.77 3.63 25.33
N ASP A 358 -5.60 4.24 25.14
CA ASP A 358 -5.30 5.62 25.56
C ASP A 358 -5.67 6.59 24.43
N GLU A 359 -6.97 6.83 24.27
CA GLU A 359 -7.53 7.67 23.18
C GLU A 359 -6.92 9.07 23.16
N GLY A 360 -6.69 9.66 24.32
CA GLY A 360 -6.10 11.02 24.40
C GLY A 360 -4.65 11.05 23.89
N TRP A 361 -3.87 10.00 24.17
CA TRP A 361 -2.53 9.88 23.61
C TRP A 361 -2.57 9.64 22.08
N VAL A 362 -3.51 8.79 21.62
CA VAL A 362 -3.68 8.52 20.18
C VAL A 362 -4.00 9.80 19.41
N ASP A 363 -4.93 10.62 19.91
CA ASP A 363 -5.32 11.88 19.26
C ASP A 363 -4.14 12.85 19.18
N ALA A 364 -3.45 13.07 20.31
CA ALA A 364 -2.27 13.93 20.35
C ALA A 364 -1.14 13.44 19.42
N PHE A 365 -0.94 12.12 19.35
CA PHE A 365 0.06 11.52 18.47
C PHE A 365 -0.29 11.70 16.98
N LEU A 366 -1.54 11.46 16.58
CA LEU A 366 -1.97 11.62 15.19
C LEU A 366 -1.89 13.09 14.76
N GLU A 367 -2.22 14.04 15.65
CA GLU A 367 -2.06 15.48 15.39
C GLU A 367 -0.57 15.85 15.19
N GLU A 368 0.32 15.40 16.10
CA GLU A 368 1.78 15.58 15.97
C GLU A 368 2.30 15.00 14.66
N ASN A 369 1.86 13.77 14.32
CA ASN A 369 2.29 13.09 13.10
C ASN A 369 1.84 13.84 11.84
N SER A 370 0.58 14.28 11.77
CA SER A 370 0.04 15.07 10.66
C SER A 370 0.81 16.38 10.48
N ALA A 371 1.13 17.09 11.57
CA ALA A 371 1.93 18.31 11.54
C ALA A 371 3.34 18.05 10.99
N ASN A 372 4.01 17.01 11.47
CA ASN A 372 5.35 16.64 11.01
C ASN A 372 5.36 16.21 9.54
N LEU A 373 4.34 15.48 9.08
CA LEU A 373 4.18 15.12 7.66
C LEU A 373 4.01 16.37 6.79
N ARG A 374 3.17 17.31 7.21
CA ARG A 374 2.94 18.59 6.51
C ARG A 374 4.23 19.38 6.36
N ASP A 375 4.97 19.53 7.45
CA ASP A 375 6.22 20.31 7.48
C ASP A 375 7.30 19.69 6.59
N ALA A 376 7.44 18.36 6.61
CA ALA A 376 8.40 17.64 5.78
C ALA A 376 8.01 17.72 4.29
N HIS A 377 6.72 17.54 3.97
CA HIS A 377 6.20 17.68 2.61
C HIS A 377 6.44 19.09 2.08
N ALA A 378 6.08 20.13 2.84
CA ALA A 378 6.26 21.52 2.43
C ALA A 378 7.75 21.84 2.18
N ALA A 379 8.66 21.37 3.04
CA ALA A 379 10.09 21.58 2.88
C ALA A 379 10.64 20.93 1.59
N LEU A 380 10.25 19.67 1.32
CA LEU A 380 10.65 18.97 0.11
C LEU A 380 10.12 19.67 -1.15
N THR A 381 8.82 19.93 -1.20
CA THR A 381 8.16 20.48 -2.39
C THR A 381 8.62 21.90 -2.70
N ALA A 382 8.95 22.73 -1.70
CA ALA A 382 9.52 24.04 -1.91
C ALA A 382 10.88 23.97 -2.64
N ILE A 383 11.78 23.08 -2.22
CA ILE A 383 13.10 22.91 -2.88
C ILE A 383 12.92 22.33 -4.29
N LEU A 384 12.02 21.39 -4.49
CA LEU A 384 11.73 20.84 -5.81
C LEU A 384 11.16 21.92 -6.75
N ALA A 385 10.28 22.79 -6.25
CA ALA A 385 9.74 23.91 -7.02
C ALA A 385 10.82 24.93 -7.41
N GLU A 386 11.77 25.26 -6.52
CA GLU A 386 12.95 26.09 -6.85
C GLU A 386 13.78 25.47 -8.00
N GLY A 387 13.81 24.14 -8.09
CA GLY A 387 14.46 23.38 -9.16
C GLY A 387 13.60 23.19 -10.41
N ASN A 388 12.37 23.74 -10.46
CA ASN A 388 11.38 23.48 -11.50
C ASN A 388 11.07 21.97 -11.72
N VAL A 389 11.11 21.18 -10.66
CA VAL A 389 10.75 19.75 -10.69
C VAL A 389 9.24 19.61 -10.48
N PRO A 390 8.48 19.13 -11.48
CA PRO A 390 7.05 18.92 -11.33
C PRO A 390 6.75 17.81 -10.32
N VAL A 391 5.72 18.06 -9.50
CA VAL A 391 5.21 17.08 -8.52
C VAL A 391 3.70 16.93 -8.69
N VAL A 392 3.20 15.72 -8.47
CA VAL A 392 1.75 15.50 -8.34
C VAL A 392 1.32 16.08 -6.99
N PRO A 393 0.28 16.93 -6.95
CA PRO A 393 -0.27 17.43 -5.69
C PRO A 393 -0.66 16.28 -4.79
N SER A 394 -0.09 16.22 -3.61
CA SER A 394 -0.35 15.17 -2.61
C SER A 394 -0.82 15.77 -1.30
N SER A 395 -1.69 15.04 -0.57
CA SER A 395 -2.34 15.52 0.66
C SER A 395 -2.35 14.51 1.79
N ALA A 396 -1.95 13.28 1.49
CA ALA A 396 -1.97 12.17 2.45
C ALA A 396 -0.83 11.18 2.20
N GLY A 397 -0.66 10.23 3.10
CA GLY A 397 0.43 9.27 3.04
C GLY A 397 1.77 9.91 3.37
N MET A 398 2.83 9.49 2.68
CA MET A 398 4.19 9.95 2.98
C MET A 398 5.05 10.07 1.71
N PHE A 399 4.40 10.33 0.56
CA PHE A 399 5.03 10.28 -0.75
C PHE A 399 4.85 11.57 -1.52
N VAL A 400 5.89 11.91 -2.29
CA VAL A 400 5.81 12.84 -3.41
C VAL A 400 6.10 12.05 -4.68
N TRP A 401 5.25 12.21 -5.69
CA TRP A 401 5.42 11.66 -7.02
C TRP A 401 5.97 12.75 -7.93
N VAL A 402 7.23 12.58 -8.34
CA VAL A 402 7.96 13.57 -9.15
C VAL A 402 8.02 13.13 -10.60
N ASP A 403 7.90 14.09 -11.52
CA ASP A 403 8.09 13.88 -12.95
C ASP A 403 9.43 14.49 -13.40
N LEU A 404 10.37 13.62 -13.73
CA LEU A 404 11.70 13.98 -14.24
C LEU A 404 11.84 13.71 -15.74
N SER A 405 10.74 13.44 -16.44
CA SER A 405 10.75 13.09 -17.87
C SER A 405 11.38 14.15 -18.77
N ALA A 406 11.27 15.43 -18.37
CA ALA A 406 11.91 16.56 -19.09
C ALA A 406 13.45 16.50 -19.11
N HIS A 407 14.06 15.75 -18.21
CA HIS A 407 15.52 15.56 -18.14
C HIS A 407 15.99 14.30 -18.87
N MET A 408 15.07 13.53 -19.45
CA MET A 408 15.40 12.33 -20.22
C MET A 408 15.65 12.67 -21.70
N LYS A 409 16.63 12.01 -22.34
CA LYS A 409 16.92 12.18 -23.76
C LYS A 409 15.82 11.64 -24.69
N ALA A 410 15.10 10.63 -24.19
CA ALA A 410 13.97 10.01 -24.88
C ALA A 410 12.98 9.44 -23.84
N PRO A 411 11.67 9.36 -24.13
CA PRO A 411 10.68 8.82 -23.22
C PRO A 411 10.71 7.28 -23.21
N THR A 412 11.83 6.71 -22.77
CA THR A 412 12.06 5.26 -22.71
C THR A 412 12.41 4.79 -21.31
N TRP A 413 12.13 3.53 -21.01
CA TRP A 413 12.48 2.92 -19.72
C TRP A 413 14.00 2.79 -19.50
N GLU A 414 14.79 2.72 -20.57
CA GLU A 414 16.26 2.76 -20.53
C GLU A 414 16.75 4.11 -20.03
N GLU A 415 16.15 5.21 -20.49
CA GLU A 415 16.48 6.55 -20.00
C GLU A 415 16.01 6.78 -18.56
N GLU A 416 14.84 6.28 -18.16
CA GLU A 416 14.43 6.29 -16.74
C GLU A 416 15.47 5.57 -15.88
N LYS A 417 15.90 4.37 -16.30
CA LYS A 417 16.92 3.62 -15.58
C LYS A 417 18.26 4.35 -15.54
N ARG A 418 18.65 5.01 -16.64
CA ARG A 418 19.88 5.80 -16.71
C ARG A 418 19.82 6.98 -15.73
N LEU A 419 18.73 7.73 -15.71
CA LEU A 419 18.54 8.85 -14.78
C LEU A 419 18.51 8.36 -13.32
N TRP A 420 17.79 7.29 -13.04
CA TRP A 420 17.78 6.66 -11.72
C TRP A 420 19.19 6.24 -11.28
N THR A 421 19.96 5.62 -12.19
CA THR A 421 21.36 5.23 -11.91
C THR A 421 22.21 6.45 -11.63
N ALA A 422 22.04 7.55 -12.37
CA ALA A 422 22.75 8.80 -12.10
C ALA A 422 22.40 9.36 -10.71
N CYS A 423 21.13 9.34 -10.31
CA CYS A 423 20.73 9.77 -8.96
C CYS A 423 21.42 8.93 -7.86
N PHE A 424 21.58 7.65 -8.09
CA PHE A 424 22.15 6.72 -7.11
C PHE A 424 23.68 6.69 -7.11
N GLU A 425 24.35 6.64 -8.29
CA GLU A 425 25.80 6.43 -8.42
C GLU A 425 26.61 7.73 -8.40
N ASP A 426 26.03 8.89 -8.69
CA ASP A 426 26.74 10.15 -8.65
C ASP A 426 27.17 10.49 -7.22
N GLU A 427 28.49 10.67 -7.01
CA GLU A 427 29.09 10.87 -5.68
C GLU A 427 28.56 12.09 -4.91
N LYS A 428 28.03 13.08 -5.62
CA LYS A 428 27.44 14.29 -5.02
C LYS A 428 25.94 14.16 -4.76
N THR A 429 25.30 13.15 -5.37
CA THR A 429 23.84 12.96 -5.26
C THR A 429 23.50 11.85 -4.30
N ARG A 430 23.97 10.61 -4.53
CA ARG A 430 23.77 9.45 -3.64
C ARG A 430 22.35 9.37 -3.08
N LEU A 431 21.36 9.40 -3.99
CA LEU A 431 19.93 9.42 -3.67
C LEU A 431 19.24 8.17 -4.20
N LEU A 432 18.55 7.45 -3.32
CA LEU A 432 17.76 6.29 -3.68
C LEU A 432 16.26 6.63 -3.66
N MET A 433 15.63 6.60 -4.84
CA MET A 433 14.18 6.76 -5.05
C MET A 433 13.58 5.48 -5.64
N THR A 434 12.25 5.33 -5.55
CA THR A 434 11.54 4.22 -6.22
C THR A 434 11.25 4.62 -7.67
N PRO A 435 11.71 3.81 -8.67
CA PRO A 435 11.38 4.07 -10.08
C PRO A 435 9.88 3.92 -10.37
N GLY A 436 9.37 4.72 -11.29
CA GLY A 436 7.96 4.64 -11.73
C GLY A 436 7.62 3.30 -12.38
N ARG A 437 8.57 2.69 -13.08
CA ARG A 437 8.44 1.35 -13.64
C ARG A 437 8.11 0.29 -12.57
N ASP A 438 8.75 0.37 -11.41
CA ASP A 438 8.47 -0.57 -10.30
C ASP A 438 7.06 -0.38 -9.73
N CYS A 439 6.52 0.85 -9.79
CA CYS A 439 5.13 1.16 -9.44
C CYS A 439 4.13 0.83 -10.57
N ARG A 440 4.57 0.18 -11.66
CA ARG A 440 3.74 -0.14 -12.84
C ARG A 440 3.15 1.10 -13.52
N HIS A 441 3.83 2.25 -13.40
CA HIS A 441 3.44 3.43 -14.15
C HIS A 441 3.55 3.18 -15.65
N ASN A 442 2.65 3.77 -16.44
CA ASN A 442 2.56 3.52 -17.89
C ASN A 442 3.46 4.45 -18.73
N LYS A 443 4.15 5.40 -18.09
CA LYS A 443 5.07 6.35 -18.74
C LYS A 443 6.39 6.39 -17.96
N PRO A 444 7.54 6.38 -18.66
CA PRO A 444 8.83 6.53 -18.01
C PRO A 444 9.08 7.97 -17.55
N GLY A 445 9.94 8.11 -16.53
CA GLY A 445 10.42 9.40 -16.05
C GLY A 445 9.82 9.84 -14.72
N CYS A 446 8.91 9.07 -14.15
CA CYS A 446 8.33 9.37 -12.83
C CYS A 446 9.01 8.56 -11.73
N PHE A 447 9.07 9.16 -10.52
CA PHE A 447 9.70 8.53 -9.36
C PHE A 447 8.91 8.84 -8.08
N ARG A 448 8.87 7.87 -7.16
CA ARG A 448 8.32 8.08 -5.82
C ARG A 448 9.43 8.44 -4.84
N MET A 449 9.25 9.51 -4.09
CA MET A 449 10.08 9.90 -2.96
C MET A 449 9.26 9.79 -1.66
N CYS A 450 9.73 9.01 -0.69
CA CYS A 450 9.14 8.97 0.65
C CYS A 450 9.75 10.08 1.51
N PHE A 451 9.04 11.16 1.71
CA PHE A 451 9.54 12.32 2.46
C PHE A 451 9.60 12.10 3.98
N ALA A 452 8.93 11.08 4.48
CA ALA A 452 8.95 10.71 5.89
C ALA A 452 10.04 9.68 6.24
N ALA A 453 10.79 9.16 5.23
CA ALA A 453 11.77 8.10 5.43
C ALA A 453 13.04 8.53 6.19
N VAL A 454 13.28 9.82 6.29
CA VAL A 454 14.44 10.41 6.95
C VAL A 454 14.04 11.66 7.74
N LYS A 455 14.90 12.11 8.64
CA LYS A 455 14.69 13.39 9.33
C LYS A 455 14.79 14.55 8.33
N ARG A 456 14.13 15.67 8.65
CA ARG A 456 13.97 16.84 7.76
C ARG A 456 15.29 17.33 7.15
N GLU A 457 16.36 17.41 7.95
CA GLU A 457 17.68 17.86 7.49
C GLU A 457 18.20 16.99 6.31
N ALA A 458 18.16 15.67 6.44
CA ALA A 458 18.56 14.74 5.38
C ALA A 458 17.64 14.84 4.16
N LEU A 459 16.35 15.10 4.37
CA LEU A 459 15.38 15.28 3.29
C LEU A 459 15.70 16.51 2.44
N GLU A 460 16.00 17.65 3.09
CA GLU A 460 16.40 18.88 2.40
C GLU A 460 17.72 18.72 1.63
N VAL A 461 18.68 17.98 2.21
CA VAL A 461 19.93 17.64 1.51
C VAL A 461 19.65 16.79 0.27
N ALA A 462 18.80 15.78 0.37
CA ALA A 462 18.41 14.94 -0.77
C ALA A 462 17.76 15.74 -1.90
N ALA A 463 16.84 16.65 -1.54
CA ALA A 463 16.16 17.51 -2.51
C ALA A 463 17.13 18.44 -3.25
N ARG A 464 18.04 19.09 -2.51
CA ARG A 464 19.07 19.97 -3.11
C ARG A 464 20.02 19.19 -4.03
N ARG A 465 20.49 18.02 -3.59
CA ARG A 465 21.35 17.14 -4.39
C ARG A 465 20.66 16.70 -5.68
N LEU A 466 19.36 16.37 -5.64
CA LEU A 466 18.58 16.06 -6.84
C LEU A 466 18.50 17.24 -7.78
N VAL A 467 18.10 18.43 -7.30
CA VAL A 467 18.02 19.65 -8.11
C VAL A 467 19.36 20.01 -8.74
N ASP A 468 20.45 19.88 -8.01
CA ASP A 468 21.80 20.16 -8.52
C ASP A 468 22.26 19.10 -9.55
N LEU A 469 21.88 17.83 -9.39
CA LEU A 469 22.10 16.82 -10.41
C LEU A 469 21.37 17.20 -11.70
N LEU A 470 20.08 17.51 -11.62
CA LEU A 470 19.22 17.79 -12.78
C LEU A 470 19.73 18.99 -13.60
N LYS A 471 20.30 20.03 -12.96
CA LYS A 471 20.91 21.18 -13.64
C LYS A 471 22.15 20.83 -14.49
N ARG A 472 22.83 19.73 -14.18
CA ARG A 472 24.07 19.29 -14.85
C ARG A 472 23.91 17.97 -15.60
N TYR A 473 22.72 17.37 -15.55
CA TYR A 473 22.42 16.11 -16.23
C TYR A 473 22.13 16.38 -17.71
N GLU A 474 22.99 15.82 -18.58
CA GLU A 474 22.89 15.95 -20.05
C GLU A 474 22.54 14.61 -20.73
#